data_d732c16df0d6635948df253c77bd7fcd
#
_entry.id   d732c16df0d6635948df253c77bd7fcd
#
_cell.length_a   1.000
_cell.length_b   1.000
_cell.length_c   1.000
_cell.angle_alpha   90.00
_cell.angle_beta   90.00
_cell.angle_gamma   90.00
#
_symmetry.space_group_name_H-M   'P 1'
#
loop_
_entity.id
_entity.type
_entity.pdbx_description
1 polymer ?
#
loop_
_entity_poly.entity_id
_entity_poly.type
_entity_poly.pdbx_seq_one_letter_code
_entity_poly.pdbx_strand_id
1 'polypeptide(L)'
;MHTPAYGPLQNAILKNGRRMLASPLKKNGERFEMDFEYMESLVDEHTKMMIMCNPHNPTGRAWTKEELVQAADFCKKHDLILFTDEIHGDLMKAGVKHQTALSVSEDINDRLILASSPTKTFKYSGSYCFLHDYSK
;
A
#
# COMPACT_ATOMS: atom_id res chain seq x y z
N MET A 1 0.59 6.72 -5.56
CA MET A 1 -0.56 5.99 -4.99
C MET A 1 -1.40 5.39 -6.10
N HIS A 2 -1.77 4.11 -6.01
CA HIS A 2 -2.62 3.45 -7.01
C HIS A 2 -4.03 4.01 -7.04
N THR A 3 -4.64 4.02 -8.24
CA THR A 3 -6.04 4.37 -8.44
C THR A 3 -6.77 3.27 -9.22
N PRO A 4 -8.09 3.05 -8.96
CA PRO A 4 -8.92 3.75 -7.97
C PRO A 4 -8.39 3.54 -6.55
N ALA A 5 -8.66 4.46 -5.64
CA ALA A 5 -8.12 4.42 -4.28
C ALA A 5 -9.17 4.77 -3.22
N TYR A 6 -8.92 4.35 -1.98
CA TYR A 6 -9.73 4.73 -0.85
C TYR A 6 -9.66 6.24 -0.60
N GLY A 7 -10.79 6.92 -0.71
CA GLY A 7 -10.87 8.39 -0.68
C GLY A 7 -10.21 9.05 0.54
N PRO A 8 -10.36 8.54 1.77
CA PRO A 8 -9.71 9.11 2.94
C PRO A 8 -8.18 9.15 2.86
N LEU A 9 -7.52 8.17 2.22
CA LEU A 9 -6.06 8.22 2.00
C LEU A 9 -5.67 9.33 1.02
N GLN A 10 -6.44 9.50 -0.07
CA GLN A 10 -6.25 10.62 -1.00
C GLN A 10 -6.42 11.96 -0.28
N ASN A 11 -7.50 12.08 0.51
CA ASN A 11 -7.78 13.29 1.26
C ASN A 11 -6.68 13.61 2.30
N ALA A 12 -6.09 12.59 2.91
CA ALA A 12 -4.98 12.78 3.84
C ALA A 12 -3.77 13.41 3.14
N ILE A 13 -3.43 12.97 1.93
CA ILE A 13 -2.35 13.57 1.13
C ILE A 13 -2.65 15.06 0.85
N LEU A 14 -3.83 15.34 0.32
CA LEU A 14 -4.22 16.69 -0.13
C LEU A 14 -4.37 17.67 1.05
N LYS A 15 -4.99 17.24 2.16
CA LYS A 15 -5.17 18.06 3.36
C LYS A 15 -3.84 18.43 4.04
N ASN A 16 -2.80 17.65 3.82
CA ASN A 16 -1.44 17.96 4.30
C ASN A 16 -0.61 18.76 3.27
N GLY A 17 -1.26 19.37 2.27
CA GLY A 17 -0.60 20.21 1.27
C GLY A 17 0.38 19.44 0.37
N ARG A 18 0.18 18.12 0.22
CA ARG A 18 1.03 17.28 -0.62
C ARG A 18 0.38 17.02 -1.97
N ARG A 19 1.20 16.86 -3.00
CA ARG A 19 0.76 16.47 -4.34
C ARG A 19 0.59 14.94 -4.40
N MET A 20 -0.51 14.48 -4.94
CA MET A 20 -0.73 13.06 -5.21
C MET A 20 -0.36 12.74 -6.65
N LEU A 21 0.55 11.81 -6.83
CA LEU A 21 0.82 11.16 -8.12
C LEU A 21 -0.10 9.94 -8.22
N ALA A 22 -1.06 10.01 -9.13
CA ALA A 22 -2.03 8.94 -9.36
C ALA A 22 -1.45 7.94 -10.36
N SER A 23 -1.34 6.67 -9.97
CA SER A 23 -0.94 5.55 -10.82
C SER A 23 -2.13 4.63 -11.03
N PRO A 24 -2.84 4.71 -12.17
CA PRO A 24 -3.94 3.82 -12.47
C PRO A 24 -3.47 2.36 -12.50
N LEU A 25 -4.23 1.48 -11.85
CA LEU A 25 -4.01 0.05 -11.98
C LEU A 25 -4.37 -0.40 -13.40
N LYS A 26 -3.53 -1.23 -14.01
CA LYS A 26 -3.84 -1.91 -15.25
C LYS A 26 -4.88 -3.01 -15.01
N LYS A 27 -5.82 -3.15 -15.92
CA LYS A 27 -6.77 -4.25 -15.90
C LYS A 27 -6.30 -5.32 -16.90
N ASN A 28 -5.99 -6.49 -16.39
CA ASN A 28 -5.62 -7.66 -17.18
C ASN A 28 -6.68 -8.75 -16.98
N GLY A 29 -7.62 -8.86 -17.92
CA GLY A 29 -8.82 -9.66 -17.75
C GLY A 29 -9.65 -9.14 -16.56
N GLU A 30 -9.85 -9.99 -15.56
CA GLU A 30 -10.56 -9.63 -14.31
C GLU A 30 -9.61 -9.15 -13.21
N ARG A 31 -8.29 -9.20 -13.44
CA ARG A 31 -7.27 -8.88 -12.43
C ARG A 31 -6.79 -7.45 -12.59
N PHE A 32 -6.62 -6.77 -11.47
CA PHE A 32 -5.92 -5.48 -11.41
C PHE A 32 -4.45 -5.70 -11.08
N GLU A 33 -3.56 -4.98 -11.75
CA GLU A 33 -2.10 -5.08 -11.61
C GLU A 33 -1.48 -3.70 -11.45
N MET A 34 -0.37 -3.63 -10.72
CA MET A 34 0.43 -2.41 -10.61
C MET A 34 1.17 -2.14 -11.93
N ASP A 35 1.19 -0.88 -12.35
CA ASP A 35 1.88 -0.45 -13.55
C ASP A 35 3.20 0.23 -13.17
N PHE A 36 4.24 -0.58 -12.93
CA PHE A 36 5.55 -0.04 -12.55
C PHE A 36 6.21 0.79 -13.65
N GLU A 37 5.97 0.47 -14.92
CA GLU A 37 6.48 1.28 -16.04
C GLU A 37 5.88 2.68 -16.03
N TYR A 38 4.55 2.76 -15.83
CA TYR A 38 3.90 4.06 -15.70
C TYR A 38 4.34 4.79 -14.42
N MET A 39 4.52 4.06 -13.31
CA MET A 39 5.02 4.66 -12.06
C MET A 39 6.41 5.27 -12.24
N GLU A 40 7.32 4.62 -12.99
CA GLU A 40 8.64 5.17 -13.32
C GLU A 40 8.52 6.53 -14.03
N SER A 41 7.54 6.70 -14.91
CA SER A 41 7.32 7.95 -15.61
C SER A 41 6.77 9.09 -14.73
N LEU A 42 6.20 8.75 -13.56
CA LEU A 42 5.60 9.72 -12.65
C LEU A 42 6.56 10.23 -11.57
N VAL A 43 7.53 9.41 -11.18
CA VAL A 43 8.41 9.70 -10.04
C VAL A 43 9.40 10.80 -10.40
N ASP A 44 9.55 11.75 -9.49
CA ASP A 44 10.49 12.85 -9.57
C ASP A 44 11.27 13.02 -8.24
N GLU A 45 12.21 13.95 -8.17
CA GLU A 45 13.02 14.26 -6.97
C GLU A 45 12.20 14.71 -5.76
N HIS A 46 10.96 15.15 -5.99
CA HIS A 46 10.03 15.57 -4.93
C HIS A 46 9.16 14.43 -4.42
N THR A 47 9.17 13.29 -5.08
CA THR A 47 8.43 12.10 -4.67
C THR A 47 9.11 11.47 -3.45
N LYS A 48 8.37 11.25 -2.36
CA LYS A 48 8.93 10.79 -1.08
C LYS A 48 8.27 9.53 -0.54
N MET A 49 7.09 9.18 -1.04
CA MET A 49 6.32 8.09 -0.47
C MET A 49 5.47 7.38 -1.51
N MET A 50 5.49 6.07 -1.49
CA MET A 50 4.51 5.22 -2.14
C MET A 50 3.45 4.81 -1.11
N ILE A 51 2.17 5.00 -1.44
CA ILE A 51 1.05 4.61 -0.59
C ILE A 51 0.25 3.53 -1.30
N MET A 52 0.04 2.40 -0.63
CA MET A 52 -0.75 1.29 -1.12
C MET A 52 -1.67 0.71 -0.05
N CYS A 53 -2.75 0.05 -0.48
CA CYS A 53 -3.58 -0.80 0.39
C CYS A 53 -3.33 -2.27 0.06
N ASN A 54 -3.32 -3.11 1.08
CA ASN A 54 -3.15 -4.55 0.93
C ASN A 54 -3.96 -5.33 2.00
N PRO A 55 -5.11 -5.92 1.68
CA PRO A 55 -5.81 -5.92 0.38
C PRO A 55 -6.21 -4.54 -0.13
N HIS A 56 -6.22 -4.39 -1.46
CA HIS A 56 -6.46 -3.10 -2.09
C HIS A 56 -7.95 -2.72 -2.06
N ASN A 57 -8.25 -1.57 -1.48
CA ASN A 57 -9.56 -0.95 -1.49
C ASN A 57 -9.59 0.16 -2.56
N PRO A 58 -10.49 0.12 -3.58
CA PRO A 58 -11.77 -0.62 -3.60
C PRO A 58 -11.79 -1.92 -4.40
N THR A 59 -10.69 -2.35 -5.04
CA THR A 59 -10.73 -3.47 -6.00
C THR A 59 -10.82 -4.85 -5.32
N GLY A 60 -10.59 -4.94 -4.01
CA GLY A 60 -10.54 -6.21 -3.27
C GLY A 60 -9.33 -7.08 -3.62
N ARG A 61 -8.34 -6.53 -4.33
CA ARG A 61 -7.14 -7.22 -4.77
C ARG A 61 -6.15 -7.41 -3.61
N ALA A 62 -5.87 -8.66 -3.23
CA ALA A 62 -4.72 -8.97 -2.38
C ALA A 62 -3.47 -9.15 -3.25
N TRP A 63 -2.40 -8.47 -2.90
CA TRP A 63 -1.15 -8.53 -3.65
C TRP A 63 -0.42 -9.83 -3.33
N THR A 64 0.25 -10.40 -4.33
CA THR A 64 1.12 -11.56 -4.15
C THR A 64 2.45 -11.14 -3.51
N LYS A 65 3.21 -12.11 -3.03
CA LYS A 65 4.56 -11.85 -2.50
C LYS A 65 5.44 -11.17 -3.54
N GLU A 66 5.38 -11.64 -4.79
CA GLU A 66 6.18 -11.12 -5.91
C GLU A 66 5.82 -9.65 -6.21
N GLU A 67 4.52 -9.32 -6.20
CA GLU A 67 4.06 -7.94 -6.40
C GLU A 67 4.50 -7.02 -5.26
N LEU A 68 4.50 -7.49 -4.03
CA LEU A 68 4.99 -6.74 -2.87
C LEU A 68 6.52 -6.55 -2.92
N VAL A 69 7.27 -7.56 -3.36
CA VAL A 69 8.71 -7.43 -3.61
C VAL A 69 9.00 -6.37 -4.67
N GLN A 70 8.26 -6.38 -5.79
CA GLN A 70 8.40 -5.35 -6.82
C GLN A 70 8.12 -3.94 -6.28
N ALA A 71 7.09 -3.79 -5.42
CA ALA A 71 6.80 -2.51 -4.77
C ALA A 71 7.93 -2.08 -3.82
N ALA A 72 8.50 -3.01 -3.06
CA ALA A 72 9.63 -2.76 -2.18
C ALA A 72 10.88 -2.33 -2.98
N ASP A 73 11.20 -3.05 -4.06
CA ASP A 73 12.34 -2.74 -4.94
C ASP A 73 12.17 -1.38 -5.63
N PHE A 74 10.95 -1.06 -6.06
CA PHE A 74 10.64 0.27 -6.60
C PHE A 74 10.88 1.37 -5.55
N CYS A 75 10.44 1.18 -4.32
CA CYS A 75 10.68 2.14 -3.25
C CYS A 75 12.17 2.29 -2.92
N LYS A 76 12.93 1.21 -2.89
CA LYS A 76 14.39 1.25 -2.68
C LYS A 76 15.10 1.99 -3.81
N LYS A 77 14.76 1.69 -5.06
CA LYS A 77 15.34 2.33 -6.25
C LYS A 77 15.19 3.85 -6.24
N HIS A 78 14.04 4.35 -5.78
CA HIS A 78 13.69 5.76 -5.80
C HIS A 78 13.81 6.46 -4.45
N ASP A 79 14.37 5.81 -3.45
CA ASP A 79 14.51 6.31 -2.07
C ASP A 79 13.18 6.79 -1.48
N LEU A 80 12.13 5.96 -1.63
CA LEU A 80 10.78 6.25 -1.15
C LEU A 80 10.50 5.49 0.15
N ILE A 81 9.67 6.09 0.99
CA ILE A 81 8.99 5.40 2.07
C ILE A 81 7.84 4.58 1.46
N LEU A 82 7.72 3.32 1.85
CA LEU A 82 6.57 2.49 1.54
C LEU A 82 5.55 2.57 2.69
N PHE A 83 4.40 3.20 2.45
CA PHE A 83 3.26 3.13 3.36
C PHE A 83 2.28 2.08 2.87
N THR A 84 1.97 1.09 3.70
CA THR A 84 0.98 0.05 3.40
C THR A 84 -0.16 0.06 4.41
N ASP A 85 -1.39 0.21 3.93
CA ASP A 85 -2.61 0.06 4.72
C ASP A 85 -3.08 -1.39 4.64
N GLU A 86 -2.88 -2.14 5.73
CA GLU A 86 -3.24 -3.56 5.84
C GLU A 86 -4.42 -3.81 6.78
N ILE A 87 -5.25 -2.79 7.00
CA ILE A 87 -6.39 -2.86 7.92
C ILE A 87 -7.40 -3.97 7.57
N HIS A 88 -7.42 -4.44 6.33
CA HIS A 88 -8.27 -5.52 5.84
C HIS A 88 -7.55 -6.88 5.76
N GLY A 89 -6.33 -7.00 6.27
CA GLY A 89 -5.51 -8.21 6.15
C GLY A 89 -6.16 -9.48 6.67
N ASP A 90 -7.02 -9.38 7.68
CA ASP A 90 -7.76 -10.54 8.23
C ASP A 90 -9.03 -10.89 7.43
N LEU A 91 -9.47 -10.03 6.50
CA LEU A 91 -10.72 -10.19 5.74
C LEU A 91 -10.46 -10.85 4.38
N MET A 92 -9.80 -11.99 4.38
CA MET A 92 -9.46 -12.73 3.17
C MET A 92 -10.53 -13.76 2.81
N LYS A 93 -10.63 -14.08 1.51
CA LYS A 93 -11.45 -15.21 1.08
C LYS A 93 -10.91 -16.52 1.67
N ALA A 94 -11.80 -17.48 1.92
CA ALA A 94 -11.40 -18.80 2.38
C ALA A 94 -10.30 -19.40 1.47
N GLY A 95 -9.24 -19.93 2.08
CA GLY A 95 -8.10 -20.52 1.38
C GLY A 95 -7.07 -19.52 0.84
N VAL A 96 -7.29 -18.21 0.96
CA VAL A 96 -6.32 -17.17 0.58
C VAL A 96 -5.65 -16.64 1.84
N LYS A 97 -4.31 -16.69 1.87
CA LYS A 97 -3.52 -16.14 2.97
C LYS A 97 -3.06 -14.71 2.63
N HIS A 98 -3.28 -13.79 3.56
CA HIS A 98 -2.70 -12.44 3.46
C HIS A 98 -1.17 -12.50 3.42
N GLN A 99 -0.58 -11.76 2.49
CA GLN A 99 0.86 -11.51 2.45
C GLN A 99 1.09 -10.10 2.99
N THR A 100 1.77 -9.97 4.11
CA THR A 100 2.10 -8.64 4.65
C THR A 100 3.38 -8.10 4.03
N ALA A 101 3.46 -6.80 3.82
CA ALA A 101 4.67 -6.13 3.34
C ALA A 101 5.88 -6.37 4.25
N LEU A 102 5.67 -6.58 5.56
CA LEU A 102 6.73 -6.93 6.53
C LEU A 102 7.46 -8.23 6.21
N SER A 103 6.78 -9.19 5.56
CA SER A 103 7.33 -10.53 5.34
C SER A 103 8.04 -10.72 4.02
N VAL A 104 8.07 -9.68 3.16
CA VAL A 104 8.52 -9.87 1.77
C VAL A 104 9.98 -9.50 1.54
N SER A 105 10.53 -8.58 2.33
CA SER A 105 11.94 -8.19 2.22
C SER A 105 12.39 -7.53 3.53
N GLU A 106 13.45 -8.05 4.15
CA GLU A 106 14.06 -7.41 5.33
C GLU A 106 14.63 -6.03 4.98
N ASP A 107 15.09 -5.84 3.75
CA ASP A 107 15.71 -4.62 3.27
C ASP A 107 14.76 -3.43 3.14
N ILE A 108 13.43 -3.64 3.20
CA ILE A 108 12.46 -2.53 3.15
C ILE A 108 12.09 -2.02 4.54
N ASN A 109 12.45 -2.74 5.60
CA ASN A 109 11.99 -2.47 6.96
C ASN A 109 12.43 -1.09 7.48
N ASP A 110 13.55 -0.57 7.02
CA ASP A 110 14.05 0.77 7.37
C ASP A 110 13.24 1.92 6.75
N ARG A 111 12.38 1.62 5.78
CA ARG A 111 11.54 2.58 5.05
C ARG A 111 10.08 2.14 4.92
N LEU A 112 9.63 1.19 5.75
CA LEU A 112 8.27 0.68 5.75
C LEU A 112 7.46 1.29 6.89
N ILE A 113 6.29 1.83 6.56
CA ILE A 113 5.25 2.20 7.52
C ILE A 113 4.04 1.32 7.24
N LEU A 114 3.70 0.45 8.19
CA LEU A 114 2.52 -0.41 8.11
C LEU A 114 1.42 0.10 9.03
N ALA A 115 0.25 0.33 8.46
CA ALA A 115 -0.96 0.66 9.19
C ALA A 115 -1.88 -0.57 9.26
N SER A 116 -2.26 -0.96 10.46
CA SER A 116 -3.22 -2.03 10.71
C SER A 116 -4.08 -1.71 11.93
N SER A 117 -5.22 -2.38 12.05
CA SER A 117 -6.12 -2.20 13.19
C SER A 117 -7.05 -3.39 13.34
N PRO A 118 -7.35 -3.85 14.56
CA PRO A 118 -8.33 -4.90 14.81
C PRO A 118 -9.78 -4.46 14.58
N THR A 119 -10.02 -3.17 14.33
CA THR A 119 -11.37 -2.60 14.25
C THR A 119 -12.24 -3.20 13.15
N LYS A 120 -11.64 -3.56 12.01
CA LYS A 120 -12.37 -4.18 10.90
C LYS A 120 -12.67 -5.64 11.18
N THR A 121 -11.71 -6.38 11.72
CA THR A 121 -11.83 -7.80 12.05
C THR A 121 -12.87 -8.04 13.14
N PHE A 122 -12.82 -7.25 14.21
CA PHE A 122 -13.66 -7.44 15.37
C PHE A 122 -14.87 -6.49 15.47
N LYS A 123 -15.09 -5.66 14.44
CA LYS A 123 -16.20 -4.68 14.36
C LYS A 123 -16.27 -3.71 15.55
N TYR A 124 -15.14 -3.36 16.14
CA TYR A 124 -15.10 -2.29 17.12
C TYR A 124 -15.14 -0.93 16.42
N SER A 125 -16.15 -0.11 16.71
CA SER A 125 -16.20 1.26 16.25
C SER A 125 -15.38 2.17 17.16
N GLY A 126 -14.38 2.81 16.57
CA GLY A 126 -13.59 3.90 17.19
C GLY A 126 -12.51 3.41 18.13
N SER A 127 -11.30 3.67 17.83
CA SER A 127 -10.29 4.15 18.72
C SER A 127 -8.85 3.72 18.50
N TYR A 128 -8.45 2.66 17.84
CA TYR A 128 -7.00 2.37 17.78
C TYR A 128 -6.55 1.97 16.38
N CYS A 129 -5.80 2.89 15.75
CA CYS A 129 -4.94 2.58 14.61
C CYS A 129 -3.55 2.28 15.18
N PHE A 130 -2.99 1.11 14.92
CA PHE A 130 -1.61 0.82 15.23
C PHE A 130 -0.78 1.20 14.00
N LEU A 131 0.08 2.21 14.17
CA LEU A 131 1.17 2.48 13.25
C LEU A 131 2.41 1.77 13.79
N HIS A 132 2.98 0.91 12.99
CA HIS A 132 4.29 0.32 13.29
C HIS A 132 5.29 0.98 12.35
N ASP A 133 6.20 1.73 12.95
CA ASP A 133 7.34 2.35 12.26
C ASP A 133 8.56 1.47 12.53
N TYR A 134 9.07 0.84 11.48
CA TYR A 134 10.25 -0.01 11.54
C TYR A 134 11.53 0.72 11.12
N SER A 135 11.49 2.05 10.99
CA SER A 135 12.63 2.88 10.58
C SER A 135 13.71 3.07 11.67
N LYS A 136 13.69 2.27 12.75
CA LYS A 136 14.69 2.34 13.83
C LYS A 136 15.37 1.02 14.05
#